data_22d5232c2b224a7853f834eb1a6d9628
#
_entry.id   22d5232c2b224a7853f834eb1a6d9628
#
_cell.length_a   1.000
_cell.length_b   1.000
_cell.length_c   1.000
_cell.angle_alpha   90.00
_cell.angle_beta   90.00
_cell.angle_gamma   90.00
#
_symmetry.space_group_name_H-M   'P 1'
#
loop_
_entity.id
_entity.type
_entity.pdbx_description
1 polymer ?
#
loop_
_entity_poly.entity_id
_entity_poly.type
_entity_poly.pdbx_seq_one_letter_code
_entity_poly.pdbx_strand_id
1 'polypeptide(L)'
;GLGDVYKRQTASATVVKDAGDDPDVTDGCRITATVRINGKGIIRFLRGEGVGVVTLPGLGLEVGEPAVNPVPRRMMTAELMPLCPEGCDVTISVTDGESIAGKTFNPRVGVIGGISIIGTSGVVMPFSHKAFMESIRREMEVAVATGCRMLVLNSGARSEKAVRKAFPALSDAAFIHYGNAVGDTVATASEFDLDGVALGLMVGKAVKLAEGNLDTHSHKVTFNREFLCRVALEAGCSSAMIGIIRRMALARELW
;
A
#
# COMPACT_ATOMS: atom_id res chain seq x y z
N GLY A 1 53.37 25.92 2.32
CA GLY A 1 52.37 25.23 3.05
C GLY A 1 51.23 24.86 2.13
N LEU A 2 51.13 23.62 1.73
CA LEU A 2 49.96 23.09 1.05
C LEU A 2 48.84 23.09 2.07
N GLY A 3 47.92 24.05 1.94
CA GLY A 3 46.69 24.02 2.71
C GLY A 3 45.96 22.76 2.39
N ASP A 4 45.75 21.92 3.41
CA ASP A 4 44.85 20.80 3.36
C ASP A 4 43.46 21.32 2.95
N VAL A 5 43.10 21.08 1.71
CA VAL A 5 41.73 21.22 1.26
C VAL A 5 40.99 20.08 1.96
N TYR A 6 40.42 20.40 3.10
CA TYR A 6 39.43 19.50 3.74
C TYR A 6 38.29 19.30 2.74
N LYS A 7 38.42 18.24 1.94
CA LYS A 7 37.29 17.76 1.14
C LYS A 7 36.16 17.53 2.11
N ARG A 8 35.08 18.27 1.96
CA ARG A 8 33.86 18.02 2.76
C ARG A 8 33.46 16.57 2.53
N GLN A 9 33.67 15.73 3.52
CA GLN A 9 33.36 14.31 3.45
C GLN A 9 31.84 14.05 3.56
N THR A 10 31.06 15.07 3.86
CA THR A 10 29.62 14.98 4.06
C THR A 10 28.90 16.15 3.42
N ALA A 11 27.81 15.85 2.72
CA ALA A 11 26.89 16.83 2.14
C ALA A 11 25.45 16.42 2.45
N SER A 12 24.57 17.39 2.63
CA SER A 12 23.15 17.15 2.86
C SER A 12 22.30 18.07 2.00
N ALA A 13 21.21 17.54 1.47
CA ALA A 13 20.18 18.29 0.76
C ALA A 13 18.79 17.89 1.25
N THR A 14 17.90 18.86 1.29
CA THR A 14 16.52 18.66 1.73
C THR A 14 15.56 19.13 0.66
N VAL A 15 14.54 18.33 0.39
CA VAL A 15 13.39 18.68 -0.45
C VAL A 15 12.11 18.61 0.39
N VAL A 16 11.14 19.43 0.05
CA VAL A 16 9.78 19.33 0.59
C VAL A 16 8.96 18.56 -0.44
N LYS A 17 8.30 17.49 -0.01
CA LYS A 17 7.43 16.73 -0.89
C LYS A 17 6.20 17.55 -1.25
N ASP A 18 5.92 17.64 -2.53
CA ASP A 18 4.70 18.20 -3.11
C ASP A 18 3.91 17.04 -3.72
N ALA A 19 2.77 16.73 -3.14
CA ALA A 19 1.88 15.67 -3.62
C ALA A 19 0.83 16.19 -4.63
N GLY A 20 0.80 17.51 -4.90
CA GLY A 20 -0.22 18.11 -5.75
C GLY A 20 -1.62 17.86 -5.19
N ASP A 21 -2.53 17.38 -6.04
CA ASP A 21 -3.91 17.06 -5.66
C ASP A 21 -4.06 15.65 -5.05
N ASP A 22 -2.98 14.90 -4.84
CA ASP A 22 -3.05 13.56 -4.24
C ASP A 22 -3.27 13.68 -2.72
N PRO A 23 -4.26 12.97 -2.13
CA PRO A 23 -4.51 12.99 -0.68
C PRO A 23 -3.45 12.17 0.10
N ASP A 24 -2.19 12.43 -0.16
CA ASP A 24 -1.06 11.75 0.45
C ASP A 24 -0.73 12.35 1.83
N VAL A 25 -0.77 11.53 2.87
CA VAL A 25 -0.45 11.94 4.25
C VAL A 25 1.01 12.39 4.41
N THR A 26 1.87 12.14 3.42
CA THR A 26 3.27 12.57 3.40
C THR A 26 3.48 13.87 2.62
N ASP A 27 2.41 14.54 2.16
CA ASP A 27 2.50 15.86 1.56
C ASP A 27 3.13 16.87 2.53
N GLY A 28 3.97 17.76 2.02
CA GLY A 28 4.70 18.74 2.84
C GLY A 28 5.84 18.17 3.69
N CYS A 29 6.07 16.86 3.73
CA CYS A 29 7.16 16.27 4.47
C CYS A 29 8.52 16.73 3.95
N ARG A 30 9.43 17.05 4.86
CA ARG A 30 10.82 17.37 4.54
C ARG A 30 11.63 16.08 4.47
N ILE A 31 12.15 15.79 3.28
CA ILE A 31 12.99 14.62 3.02
C ILE A 31 14.43 15.11 2.86
N THR A 32 15.31 14.63 3.72
CA THR A 32 16.73 15.00 3.74
C THR A 32 17.57 13.80 3.35
N ALA A 33 18.42 13.96 2.34
CA ALA A 33 19.47 13.02 2.01
C ALA A 33 20.80 13.56 2.50
N THR A 34 21.53 12.76 3.28
CA THR A 34 22.89 13.04 3.73
C THR A 34 23.83 12.00 3.11
N VAL A 35 24.81 12.48 2.36
CA VAL A 35 25.81 11.64 1.70
C VAL A 35 27.16 11.83 2.41
N ARG A 36 27.80 10.73 2.77
CA ARG A 36 29.13 10.71 3.41
C ARG A 36 30.04 9.76 2.66
N ILE A 37 31.22 10.23 2.24
CA ILE A 37 32.24 9.37 1.61
C ILE A 37 32.65 8.27 2.59
N ASN A 38 32.69 7.01 2.13
CA ASN A 38 32.99 5.86 2.97
C ASN A 38 34.32 5.14 2.59
N GLY A 39 34.91 5.46 1.44
CA GLY A 39 36.16 4.86 0.98
C GLY A 39 36.10 3.35 0.67
N LYS A 40 34.88 2.79 0.51
CA LYS A 40 34.67 1.35 0.31
C LYS A 40 34.36 0.97 -1.15
N GLY A 41 34.29 1.96 -2.05
CA GLY A 41 33.94 1.77 -3.45
C GLY A 41 32.49 1.36 -3.70
N ILE A 42 31.62 1.40 -2.69
CA ILE A 42 30.22 1.01 -2.77
C ILE A 42 29.30 2.08 -2.18
N ILE A 43 28.07 2.14 -2.66
CA ILE A 43 27.02 2.98 -2.08
C ILE A 43 26.19 2.13 -1.13
N ARG A 44 26.06 2.59 0.13
CA ARG A 44 25.25 1.95 1.15
C ARG A 44 24.12 2.89 1.56
N PHE A 45 22.93 2.33 1.72
CA PHE A 45 21.77 3.07 2.21
C PHE A 45 21.62 2.82 3.71
N LEU A 46 21.54 3.89 4.48
CA LEU A 46 21.42 3.88 5.92
C LEU A 46 20.08 4.48 6.33
N ARG A 47 19.56 3.97 7.44
CA ARG A 47 18.36 4.52 8.06
C ARG A 47 18.66 5.87 8.68
N GLY A 48 17.89 6.90 8.31
CA GLY A 48 17.79 8.16 9.03
C GLY A 48 16.50 8.21 9.87
N GLU A 49 16.35 9.29 10.62
CA GLU A 49 15.15 9.56 11.40
C GLU A 49 13.90 9.58 10.52
N GLY A 50 12.79 9.00 10.97
CA GLY A 50 11.51 8.95 10.27
C GLY A 50 11.45 8.04 9.05
N VAL A 51 12.54 7.34 8.69
CA VAL A 51 12.52 6.24 7.71
C VAL A 51 12.36 4.91 8.44
N GLY A 52 11.46 4.07 7.98
CA GLY A 52 11.15 2.79 8.60
C GLY A 52 12.22 1.72 8.36
N VAL A 53 12.10 0.64 9.10
CA VAL A 53 12.90 -0.59 8.94
C VAL A 53 11.97 -1.70 8.46
N VAL A 54 12.45 -2.50 7.53
CA VAL A 54 11.76 -3.71 7.05
C VAL A 54 11.84 -4.79 8.13
N THR A 55 10.70 -5.28 8.57
CA THR A 55 10.59 -6.34 9.59
C THR A 55 9.97 -7.63 9.06
N LEU A 56 9.37 -7.59 7.87
CA LEU A 56 8.77 -8.74 7.20
C LEU A 56 9.39 -8.93 5.80
N PRO A 57 9.53 -10.18 5.33
CA PRO A 57 9.98 -10.45 3.97
C PRO A 57 8.90 -10.07 2.93
N GLY A 58 9.29 -9.98 1.65
CA GLY A 58 8.35 -9.75 0.53
C GLY A 58 8.42 -8.37 -0.11
N LEU A 59 9.15 -7.41 0.47
CA LEU A 59 9.28 -6.05 -0.07
C LEU A 59 10.44 -5.89 -1.08
N GLY A 60 11.14 -6.98 -1.42
CA GLY A 60 12.35 -6.90 -2.25
C GLY A 60 13.54 -6.25 -1.54
N LEU A 61 13.49 -6.21 -0.21
CA LEU A 61 14.51 -5.74 0.72
C LEU A 61 14.71 -6.82 1.79
N GLU A 62 15.90 -6.90 2.35
CA GLU A 62 16.17 -7.81 3.47
C GLU A 62 15.57 -7.27 4.77
N VAL A 63 15.19 -8.19 5.66
CA VAL A 63 14.73 -7.83 7.00
C VAL A 63 15.87 -7.15 7.76
N GLY A 64 15.58 -6.02 8.37
CA GLY A 64 16.55 -5.16 9.04
C GLY A 64 17.07 -3.99 8.20
N GLU A 65 16.84 -3.99 6.90
CA GLU A 65 17.24 -2.89 6.04
C GLU A 65 16.34 -1.64 6.19
N PRO A 66 16.89 -0.43 5.91
CA PRO A 66 16.07 0.77 5.81
C PRO A 66 15.06 0.62 4.66
N ALA A 67 13.84 1.07 4.89
CA ALA A 67 12.74 1.01 3.93
C ALA A 67 12.92 2.00 2.76
N VAL A 68 14.03 1.85 2.05
CA VAL A 68 14.35 2.53 0.79
C VAL A 68 14.25 1.51 -0.32
N ASN A 69 13.21 1.61 -1.14
CA ASN A 69 12.90 0.58 -2.13
C ASN A 69 13.96 0.46 -3.23
N PRO A 70 14.03 -0.66 -3.96
CA PRO A 70 15.07 -0.90 -4.96
C PRO A 70 15.13 0.17 -6.06
N VAL A 71 14.00 0.72 -6.51
CA VAL A 71 13.99 1.75 -7.57
C VAL A 71 14.65 3.04 -7.11
N PRO A 72 14.23 3.68 -5.98
CA PRO A 72 14.95 4.83 -5.42
C PRO A 72 16.44 4.57 -5.20
N ARG A 73 16.81 3.37 -4.70
CA ARG A 73 18.24 3.02 -4.53
C ARG A 73 18.98 3.07 -5.86
N ARG A 74 18.43 2.47 -6.94
CA ARG A 74 19.05 2.50 -8.27
C ARG A 74 19.19 3.93 -8.82
N MET A 75 18.12 4.74 -8.66
CA MET A 75 18.16 6.15 -9.11
C MET A 75 19.24 6.94 -8.39
N MET A 76 19.28 6.89 -7.07
CA MET A 76 20.32 7.57 -6.28
C MET A 76 21.73 7.03 -6.57
N THR A 77 21.87 5.73 -6.77
CA THR A 77 23.15 5.11 -7.11
C THR A 77 23.66 5.62 -8.46
N ALA A 78 22.79 5.71 -9.47
CA ALA A 78 23.18 6.19 -10.80
C ALA A 78 23.70 7.63 -10.77
N GLU A 79 23.09 8.50 -9.94
CA GLU A 79 23.50 9.90 -9.78
C GLU A 79 24.80 10.04 -8.93
N LEU A 80 24.95 9.20 -7.91
CA LEU A 80 26.06 9.34 -6.95
C LEU A 80 27.35 8.67 -7.41
N MET A 81 27.30 7.55 -8.13
CA MET A 81 28.49 6.83 -8.56
C MET A 81 29.50 7.69 -9.33
N PRO A 82 29.07 8.54 -10.30
CA PRO A 82 30.03 9.43 -11.01
C PRO A 82 30.66 10.47 -10.10
N LEU A 83 29.97 10.89 -9.03
CA LEU A 83 30.39 11.94 -8.10
C LEU A 83 31.24 11.40 -6.94
N CYS A 84 31.01 10.15 -6.55
CA CYS A 84 31.60 9.50 -5.39
C CYS A 84 32.20 8.13 -5.77
N PRO A 85 33.22 8.06 -6.65
CA PRO A 85 33.81 6.78 -7.09
C PRO A 85 34.44 5.99 -5.93
N GLU A 86 34.83 6.68 -4.85
CA GLU A 86 35.33 6.07 -3.61
C GLU A 86 34.24 5.41 -2.76
N GLY A 87 32.97 5.49 -3.19
CA GLY A 87 31.81 5.00 -2.47
C GLY A 87 31.33 5.96 -1.39
N CYS A 88 30.03 5.85 -1.04
CA CYS A 88 29.43 6.70 -0.01
C CYS A 88 28.32 5.98 0.76
N ASP A 89 28.05 6.49 1.94
CA ASP A 89 26.88 6.16 2.75
C ASP A 89 25.81 7.22 2.49
N VAL A 90 24.61 6.79 2.15
CA VAL A 90 23.44 7.63 1.91
C VAL A 90 22.45 7.41 3.03
N THR A 91 22.26 8.43 3.87
CA THR A 91 21.27 8.40 4.95
C THR A 91 20.06 9.23 4.53
N ILE A 92 18.88 8.62 4.51
CA ILE A 92 17.62 9.33 4.22
C ILE A 92 16.86 9.54 5.51
N SER A 93 16.43 10.77 5.77
CA SER A 93 15.63 11.14 6.93
C SER A 93 14.35 11.84 6.47
N VAL A 94 13.28 11.69 7.23
CA VAL A 94 11.98 12.35 6.98
C VAL A 94 11.46 12.93 8.28
N THR A 95 11.27 14.25 8.30
CA THR A 95 10.72 14.93 9.48
C THR A 95 9.34 14.37 9.81
N ASP A 96 9.10 14.04 11.07
CA ASP A 96 7.84 13.46 11.58
C ASP A 96 7.42 12.13 10.94
N GLY A 97 8.33 11.48 10.19
CA GLY A 97 8.01 10.26 9.44
C GLY A 97 7.53 9.09 10.30
N GLU A 98 7.97 8.99 11.56
CA GLU A 98 7.51 7.97 12.49
C GLU A 98 6.02 8.17 12.86
N SER A 99 5.63 9.41 13.17
CA SER A 99 4.23 9.74 13.51
C SER A 99 3.30 9.59 12.31
N ILE A 100 3.79 9.91 11.12
CA ILE A 100 3.05 9.81 9.86
C ILE A 100 2.86 8.37 9.45
N ALA A 101 3.84 7.50 9.68
CA ALA A 101 3.82 6.08 9.29
C ALA A 101 2.58 5.34 9.80
N GLY A 102 2.07 5.68 10.98
CA GLY A 102 0.84 5.11 11.53
C GLY A 102 -0.43 5.39 10.72
N LYS A 103 -0.40 6.39 9.83
CA LYS A 103 -1.49 6.74 8.91
C LYS A 103 -1.33 6.15 7.51
N THR A 104 -0.28 5.38 7.29
CA THR A 104 0.04 4.73 6.01
C THR A 104 -0.18 3.22 6.09
N PHE A 105 0.02 2.52 4.98
CA PHE A 105 0.02 1.05 4.95
C PHE A 105 1.32 0.42 5.46
N ASN A 106 2.34 1.21 5.77
CA ASN A 106 3.66 0.72 6.18
C ASN A 106 3.62 -0.33 7.31
N PRO A 107 2.89 -0.12 8.43
CA PRO A 107 2.82 -1.14 9.48
C PRO A 107 2.25 -2.48 9.00
N ARG A 108 1.32 -2.46 8.04
CA ARG A 108 0.69 -3.68 7.50
C ARG A 108 1.66 -4.53 6.67
N VAL A 109 2.61 -3.89 6.00
CA VAL A 109 3.64 -4.57 5.21
C VAL A 109 4.96 -4.76 5.97
N GLY A 110 4.94 -4.56 7.29
CA GLY A 110 6.10 -4.78 8.15
C GLY A 110 7.18 -3.70 8.04
N VAL A 111 6.81 -2.48 7.70
CA VAL A 111 7.72 -1.33 7.78
C VAL A 111 7.42 -0.56 9.06
N ILE A 112 8.34 -0.58 10.01
CA ILE A 112 8.16 -0.06 11.36
C ILE A 112 9.12 1.11 11.65
N GLY A 113 8.66 2.07 12.47
CA GLY A 113 9.45 3.20 12.95
C GLY A 113 9.69 4.29 11.93
N GLY A 114 8.87 4.38 10.89
CA GLY A 114 8.93 5.44 9.90
C GLY A 114 8.23 5.09 8.59
N ILE A 115 8.34 5.99 7.61
CA ILE A 115 7.79 5.79 6.28
C ILE A 115 8.77 5.06 5.36
N SER A 116 8.26 4.53 4.23
CA SER A 116 9.08 3.98 3.15
C SER A 116 9.43 5.06 2.12
N ILE A 117 10.64 4.98 1.58
CA ILE A 117 11.04 5.74 0.40
C ILE A 117 10.73 4.87 -0.82
N ILE A 118 9.63 5.18 -1.47
CA ILE A 118 9.12 4.48 -2.66
C ILE A 118 9.01 5.47 -3.82
N GLY A 119 8.89 4.95 -5.02
CA GLY A 119 8.66 5.75 -6.21
C GLY A 119 9.41 5.16 -7.40
N THR A 120 8.88 5.42 -8.58
CA THR A 120 9.43 4.88 -9.84
C THR A 120 9.99 5.96 -10.75
N SER A 121 9.62 7.23 -10.54
CA SER A 121 9.98 8.35 -11.42
C SER A 121 10.37 9.65 -10.69
N GLY A 122 10.16 9.72 -9.38
CA GLY A 122 10.32 10.96 -8.59
C GLY A 122 9.21 12.00 -8.85
N VAL A 123 8.23 11.69 -9.70
CA VAL A 123 7.07 12.54 -9.98
C VAL A 123 5.81 11.89 -9.40
N VAL A 124 5.04 12.66 -8.63
CA VAL A 124 3.75 12.20 -8.11
C VAL A 124 2.70 12.24 -9.21
N MET A 125 1.96 11.15 -9.38
CA MET A 125 0.77 11.08 -10.23
C MET A 125 -0.46 10.89 -9.33
N PRO A 126 -1.25 11.95 -9.09
CA PRO A 126 -2.42 11.89 -8.21
C PRO A 126 -3.42 10.82 -8.66
N PHE A 127 -4.06 10.15 -7.69
CA PHE A 127 -5.10 9.14 -7.93
C PHE A 127 -4.69 8.01 -8.89
N SER A 128 -3.41 7.64 -8.90
CA SER A 128 -2.89 6.59 -9.78
C SER A 128 -3.44 5.21 -9.42
N HIS A 129 -4.35 4.68 -10.25
CA HIS A 129 -4.85 3.31 -10.13
C HIS A 129 -3.70 2.28 -10.16
N LYS A 130 -2.69 2.52 -11.00
CA LYS A 130 -1.50 1.68 -11.08
C LYS A 130 -0.75 1.64 -9.74
N ALA A 131 -0.50 2.79 -9.13
CA ALA A 131 0.19 2.87 -7.83
C ALA A 131 -0.64 2.19 -6.72
N PHE A 132 -1.96 2.33 -6.76
CA PHE A 132 -2.86 1.64 -5.83
C PHE A 132 -2.78 0.11 -6.01
N MET A 133 -2.81 -0.41 -7.24
CA MET A 133 -2.66 -1.84 -7.50
C MET A 133 -1.27 -2.38 -7.14
N GLU A 134 -0.22 -1.58 -7.33
CA GLU A 134 1.13 -1.92 -6.87
C GLU A 134 1.19 -2.04 -5.33
N SER A 135 0.47 -1.18 -4.58
CA SER A 135 0.39 -1.31 -3.12
C SER A 135 -0.32 -2.59 -2.68
N ILE A 136 -1.43 -2.96 -3.34
CA ILE A 136 -2.14 -4.21 -3.11
C ILE A 136 -1.24 -5.42 -3.39
N ARG A 137 -0.52 -5.41 -4.50
CA ARG A 137 0.45 -6.46 -4.85
C ARG A 137 1.50 -6.61 -3.76
N ARG A 138 2.05 -5.50 -3.24
CA ARG A 138 3.03 -5.53 -2.14
C ARG A 138 2.46 -6.16 -0.87
N GLU A 139 1.23 -5.83 -0.50
CA GLU A 139 0.57 -6.49 0.63
C GLU A 139 0.48 -8.00 0.42
N MET A 140 0.11 -8.47 -0.78
CA MET A 140 0.05 -9.89 -1.12
C MET A 140 1.43 -10.56 -1.11
N GLU A 141 2.46 -9.91 -1.67
CA GLU A 141 3.84 -10.40 -1.65
C GLU A 141 4.32 -10.63 -0.21
N VAL A 142 4.06 -9.69 0.69
CA VAL A 142 4.39 -9.82 2.12
C VAL A 142 3.58 -10.95 2.76
N ALA A 143 2.28 -11.03 2.50
CA ALA A 143 1.43 -12.09 3.03
C ALA A 143 1.94 -13.48 2.63
N VAL A 144 2.23 -13.69 1.36
CA VAL A 144 2.76 -14.98 0.85
C VAL A 144 4.15 -15.26 1.41
N ALA A 145 5.05 -14.26 1.44
CA ALA A 145 6.40 -14.40 1.98
C ALA A 145 6.41 -14.72 3.49
N THR A 146 5.34 -14.34 4.21
CA THR A 146 5.14 -14.70 5.63
C THR A 146 4.37 -16.01 5.83
N GLY A 147 4.12 -16.76 4.75
CA GLY A 147 3.50 -18.09 4.81
C GLY A 147 1.99 -18.11 4.68
N CYS A 148 1.33 -17.00 4.33
CA CYS A 148 -0.11 -17.01 4.07
C CYS A 148 -0.42 -17.77 2.79
N ARG A 149 -1.25 -18.81 2.88
CA ARG A 149 -1.76 -19.59 1.77
C ARG A 149 -3.21 -19.24 1.43
N MET A 150 -3.87 -18.47 2.27
CA MET A 150 -5.22 -17.96 2.09
C MET A 150 -5.23 -16.45 2.31
N LEU A 151 -5.84 -15.71 1.39
CA LEU A 151 -6.03 -14.27 1.50
C LEU A 151 -7.49 -13.91 1.70
N VAL A 152 -7.74 -12.88 2.49
CA VAL A 152 -9.08 -12.30 2.69
C VAL A 152 -9.08 -10.90 2.10
N LEU A 153 -9.65 -10.76 0.91
CA LEU A 153 -9.78 -9.50 0.21
C LEU A 153 -11.00 -8.76 0.72
N ASN A 154 -10.81 -7.59 1.27
CA ASN A 154 -11.89 -6.81 1.89
C ASN A 154 -11.97 -5.38 1.34
N SER A 155 -13.17 -4.81 1.35
CA SER A 155 -13.44 -3.53 0.69
C SER A 155 -13.15 -2.29 1.56
N GLY A 156 -12.68 -2.48 2.78
CA GLY A 156 -12.37 -1.42 3.74
C GLY A 156 -12.66 -1.81 5.18
N ALA A 157 -12.46 -0.90 6.12
CA ALA A 157 -12.44 -1.17 7.57
C ALA A 157 -13.69 -1.88 8.12
N ARG A 158 -14.89 -1.58 7.59
CA ARG A 158 -16.13 -2.26 8.06
C ARG A 158 -16.18 -3.71 7.65
N SER A 159 -15.87 -4.01 6.39
CA SER A 159 -15.81 -5.39 5.89
C SER A 159 -14.66 -6.14 6.55
N GLU A 160 -13.49 -5.51 6.77
CA GLU A 160 -12.37 -6.11 7.47
C GLU A 160 -12.76 -6.55 8.88
N LYS A 161 -13.43 -5.69 9.66
CA LYS A 161 -13.88 -6.04 11.01
C LYS A 161 -14.79 -7.29 11.02
N ALA A 162 -15.63 -7.45 9.99
CA ALA A 162 -16.51 -8.62 9.86
C ALA A 162 -15.74 -9.89 9.49
N VAL A 163 -14.85 -9.81 8.48
CA VAL A 163 -14.09 -10.99 8.02
C VAL A 163 -13.05 -11.44 9.03
N ARG A 164 -12.45 -10.54 9.82
CA ARG A 164 -11.56 -10.92 10.92
C ARG A 164 -12.25 -11.79 11.97
N LYS A 165 -13.54 -11.57 12.23
CA LYS A 165 -14.34 -12.43 13.10
C LYS A 165 -14.62 -13.80 12.49
N ALA A 166 -14.77 -13.87 11.16
CA ALA A 166 -15.01 -15.11 10.44
C ALA A 166 -13.74 -15.95 10.27
N PHE A 167 -12.57 -15.30 10.24
CA PHE A 167 -11.27 -15.93 10.03
C PHE A 167 -10.27 -15.58 11.15
N PRO A 168 -10.57 -15.93 12.42
CA PRO A 168 -9.76 -15.50 13.58
C PRO A 168 -8.37 -16.15 13.65
N ALA A 169 -8.14 -17.23 12.91
CA ALA A 169 -6.88 -17.96 12.88
C ALA A 169 -5.88 -17.41 11.85
N LEU A 170 -6.33 -16.54 10.94
CA LEU A 170 -5.44 -15.96 9.94
C LEU A 170 -4.61 -14.82 10.53
N SER A 171 -3.36 -14.72 10.06
CA SER A 171 -2.47 -13.62 10.43
C SER A 171 -2.99 -12.29 9.88
N ASP A 172 -2.54 -11.19 10.46
CA ASP A 172 -2.91 -9.83 10.02
C ASP A 172 -2.54 -9.57 8.56
N ALA A 173 -1.43 -10.14 8.08
CA ALA A 173 -0.97 -10.01 6.71
C ALA A 173 -1.93 -10.64 5.67
N ALA A 174 -2.77 -11.60 6.06
CA ALA A 174 -3.73 -12.24 5.16
C ALA A 174 -4.89 -11.33 4.73
N PHE A 175 -5.12 -10.21 5.41
CA PHE A 175 -6.25 -9.31 5.15
C PHE A 175 -5.85 -8.16 4.24
N ILE A 176 -6.22 -8.21 2.97
CA ILE A 176 -5.84 -7.25 1.93
C ILE A 176 -7.00 -6.28 1.64
N HIS A 177 -6.72 -4.99 1.56
CA HIS A 177 -7.70 -3.97 1.22
C HIS A 177 -7.72 -3.67 -0.28
N TYR A 178 -8.83 -3.94 -0.97
CA TYR A 178 -8.96 -3.64 -2.40
C TYR A 178 -9.77 -2.37 -2.72
N GLY A 179 -10.34 -1.70 -1.74
CA GLY A 179 -11.17 -0.51 -1.99
C GLY A 179 -12.36 -0.81 -2.91
N ASN A 180 -12.28 -0.44 -4.19
CA ASN A 180 -13.29 -0.69 -5.21
C ASN A 180 -12.80 -1.61 -6.34
N ALA A 181 -11.48 -1.84 -6.45
CA ALA A 181 -10.84 -2.57 -7.54
C ALA A 181 -10.86 -4.09 -7.32
N VAL A 182 -12.05 -4.67 -7.10
CA VAL A 182 -12.17 -6.10 -6.76
C VAL A 182 -11.68 -7.01 -7.90
N GLY A 183 -11.98 -6.68 -9.16
CA GLY A 183 -11.58 -7.48 -10.31
C GLY A 183 -10.07 -7.55 -10.46
N ASP A 184 -9.41 -6.39 -10.49
CA ASP A 184 -7.95 -6.32 -10.62
C ASP A 184 -7.24 -6.97 -9.43
N THR A 185 -7.81 -6.83 -8.22
CA THR A 185 -7.26 -7.44 -7.02
C THR A 185 -7.37 -8.97 -7.06
N VAL A 186 -8.50 -9.52 -7.51
CA VAL A 186 -8.64 -10.98 -7.69
C VAL A 186 -7.71 -11.49 -8.79
N ALA A 187 -7.59 -10.77 -9.90
CA ALA A 187 -6.64 -11.09 -10.96
C ALA A 187 -5.19 -11.10 -10.44
N THR A 188 -4.81 -10.09 -9.65
CA THR A 188 -3.49 -10.05 -9.00
C THR A 188 -3.30 -11.25 -8.06
N ALA A 189 -4.30 -11.58 -7.24
CA ALA A 189 -4.23 -12.72 -6.31
C ALA A 189 -4.04 -14.06 -7.04
N SER A 190 -4.59 -14.21 -8.26
CA SER A 190 -4.45 -15.44 -9.06
C SER A 190 -3.03 -15.70 -9.58
N GLU A 191 -2.15 -14.71 -9.50
CA GLU A 191 -0.73 -14.86 -9.87
C GLU A 191 0.11 -15.50 -8.75
N PHE A 192 -0.45 -15.62 -7.55
CA PHE A 192 0.23 -16.20 -6.38
C PHE A 192 -0.23 -17.66 -6.16
N ASP A 193 0.67 -18.47 -5.62
CA ASP A 193 0.36 -19.85 -5.22
C ASP A 193 -0.40 -19.87 -3.88
N LEU A 194 -1.74 -19.79 -3.98
CA LEU A 194 -2.66 -19.72 -2.84
C LEU A 194 -3.60 -20.92 -2.80
N ASP A 195 -3.96 -21.37 -1.62
CA ASP A 195 -4.99 -22.40 -1.42
C ASP A 195 -6.40 -21.85 -1.62
N GLY A 196 -6.57 -20.53 -1.45
CA GLY A 196 -7.85 -19.88 -1.65
C GLY A 196 -7.86 -18.39 -1.36
N VAL A 197 -8.96 -17.76 -1.81
CA VAL A 197 -9.25 -16.34 -1.59
C VAL A 197 -10.68 -16.21 -1.07
N ALA A 198 -10.88 -15.47 0.03
CA ALA A 198 -12.18 -15.07 0.53
C ALA A 198 -12.46 -13.60 0.23
N LEU A 199 -13.69 -13.26 -0.15
CA LEU A 199 -14.11 -11.89 -0.41
C LEU A 199 -14.96 -11.35 0.74
N GLY A 200 -14.49 -10.27 1.37
CA GLY A 200 -15.23 -9.50 2.38
C GLY A 200 -15.94 -8.31 1.76
N LEU A 201 -17.25 -8.42 1.55
CA LEU A 201 -18.07 -7.42 0.89
C LEU A 201 -19.19 -6.92 1.81
N MET A 202 -19.48 -5.63 1.72
CA MET A 202 -20.76 -5.10 2.18
C MET A 202 -21.83 -5.28 1.09
N VAL A 203 -23.10 -5.47 1.47
CA VAL A 203 -24.22 -5.80 0.54
C VAL A 203 -24.24 -4.92 -0.72
N GLY A 204 -24.06 -3.60 -0.56
CA GLY A 204 -24.08 -2.68 -1.71
C GLY A 204 -23.01 -2.99 -2.76
N LYS A 205 -21.81 -3.45 -2.35
CA LYS A 205 -20.78 -3.89 -3.27
C LYS A 205 -21.02 -5.30 -3.80
N ALA A 206 -21.57 -6.18 -2.95
CA ALA A 206 -21.92 -7.54 -3.36
C ALA A 206 -22.95 -7.53 -4.50
N VAL A 207 -23.98 -6.69 -4.42
CA VAL A 207 -24.98 -6.52 -5.50
C VAL A 207 -24.33 -6.05 -6.79
N LYS A 208 -23.47 -5.03 -6.73
CA LYS A 208 -22.77 -4.54 -7.92
C LYS A 208 -21.87 -5.60 -8.55
N LEU A 209 -21.14 -6.36 -7.72
CA LEU A 209 -20.31 -7.46 -8.19
C LEU A 209 -21.15 -8.57 -8.83
N ALA A 210 -22.27 -8.93 -8.24
CA ALA A 210 -23.19 -9.94 -8.78
C ALA A 210 -23.81 -9.53 -10.12
N GLU A 211 -23.91 -8.23 -10.40
CA GLU A 211 -24.27 -7.70 -11.72
C GLU A 211 -23.11 -7.71 -12.74
N GLY A 212 -21.93 -8.20 -12.36
CA GLY A 212 -20.75 -8.26 -13.22
C GLY A 212 -19.85 -7.01 -13.16
N ASN A 213 -20.09 -6.08 -12.22
CA ASN A 213 -19.26 -4.88 -12.10
C ASN A 213 -18.01 -5.18 -11.27
N LEU A 214 -16.86 -5.31 -11.93
CA LEU A 214 -15.56 -5.60 -11.30
C LEU A 214 -14.90 -4.40 -10.62
N ASP A 215 -15.35 -3.18 -10.94
CA ASP A 215 -15.08 -1.94 -10.18
C ASP A 215 -16.39 -1.49 -9.53
N THR A 216 -16.42 -1.52 -8.19
CA THR A 216 -17.63 -1.25 -7.41
C THR A 216 -17.76 0.21 -6.96
N HIS A 217 -17.00 1.13 -7.55
CA HIS A 217 -16.98 2.55 -7.17
C HIS A 217 -18.34 3.21 -7.38
N SER A 218 -18.82 3.97 -6.38
CA SER A 218 -20.18 4.54 -6.39
C SER A 218 -20.42 5.61 -7.46
N HIS A 219 -19.36 6.26 -7.96
CA HIS A 219 -19.45 7.19 -9.08
C HIS A 219 -19.54 6.50 -10.46
N LYS A 220 -19.12 5.23 -10.55
CA LYS A 220 -19.17 4.45 -11.79
C LYS A 220 -20.40 3.58 -11.89
N VAL A 221 -20.82 3.00 -10.75
CA VAL A 221 -21.91 2.03 -10.69
C VAL A 221 -22.87 2.38 -9.57
N THR A 222 -24.14 2.52 -9.91
CA THR A 222 -25.22 2.73 -8.93
C THR A 222 -25.69 1.40 -8.37
N PHE A 223 -26.30 1.45 -7.18
CA PHE A 223 -26.93 0.29 -6.56
C PHE A 223 -28.26 -0.04 -7.26
N ASN A 224 -28.36 -1.24 -7.84
CA ASN A 224 -29.53 -1.69 -8.58
C ASN A 224 -30.50 -2.46 -7.67
N ARG A 225 -31.56 -1.81 -7.26
CA ARG A 225 -32.64 -2.41 -6.41
C ARG A 225 -33.46 -3.47 -7.14
N GLU A 226 -33.72 -3.26 -8.44
CA GLU A 226 -34.51 -4.19 -9.24
C GLU A 226 -33.79 -5.53 -9.38
N PHE A 227 -32.47 -5.47 -9.65
CA PHE A 227 -31.62 -6.64 -9.66
C PHE A 227 -31.68 -7.39 -8.32
N LEU A 228 -31.52 -6.67 -7.20
CA LEU A 228 -31.59 -7.29 -5.88
C LEU A 228 -32.97 -7.88 -5.58
N CYS A 229 -34.06 -7.21 -5.99
CA CYS A 229 -35.41 -7.77 -5.85
C CYS A 229 -35.56 -9.08 -6.63
N ARG A 230 -35.03 -9.15 -7.85
CA ARG A 230 -35.07 -10.37 -8.67
C ARG A 230 -34.30 -11.51 -7.99
N VAL A 231 -33.06 -11.26 -7.57
CA VAL A 231 -32.22 -12.24 -6.86
C VAL A 231 -32.90 -12.70 -5.57
N ALA A 232 -33.52 -11.80 -4.82
CA ALA A 232 -34.24 -12.13 -3.60
C ALA A 232 -35.49 -13.00 -3.86
N LEU A 233 -36.20 -12.76 -4.96
CA LEU A 233 -37.33 -13.59 -5.40
C LEU A 233 -36.87 -15.00 -5.79
N GLU A 234 -35.79 -15.08 -6.58
CA GLU A 234 -35.18 -16.35 -7.00
C GLU A 234 -34.68 -17.17 -5.80
N ALA A 235 -34.17 -16.47 -4.76
CA ALA A 235 -33.76 -17.09 -3.49
C ALA A 235 -34.91 -17.44 -2.55
N GLY A 236 -36.19 -17.22 -2.92
CA GLY A 236 -37.35 -17.55 -2.13
C GLY A 236 -37.60 -16.62 -0.95
N CYS A 237 -37.10 -15.38 -0.99
CA CYS A 237 -37.38 -14.40 0.08
C CYS A 237 -38.86 -14.05 0.18
N SER A 238 -39.33 -13.72 1.41
CA SER A 238 -40.70 -13.35 1.67
C SER A 238 -41.11 -12.05 0.98
N SER A 239 -42.41 -11.90 0.68
CA SER A 239 -42.96 -10.65 0.12
C SER A 239 -42.69 -9.43 0.99
N ALA A 240 -42.60 -9.60 2.30
CA ALA A 240 -42.24 -8.55 3.24
C ALA A 240 -40.81 -8.07 3.01
N MET A 241 -39.84 -8.98 2.82
CA MET A 241 -38.46 -8.67 2.52
C MET A 241 -38.33 -7.96 1.16
N ILE A 242 -39.01 -8.44 0.12
CA ILE A 242 -39.07 -7.79 -1.19
C ILE A 242 -39.62 -6.36 -1.07
N GLY A 243 -40.65 -6.16 -0.23
CA GLY A 243 -41.21 -4.84 0.06
C GLY A 243 -40.18 -3.90 0.74
N ILE A 244 -39.34 -4.41 1.63
CA ILE A 244 -38.24 -3.65 2.24
C ILE A 244 -37.22 -3.24 1.17
N ILE A 245 -36.76 -4.19 0.37
CA ILE A 245 -35.76 -3.93 -0.71
C ILE A 245 -36.28 -2.85 -1.67
N ARG A 246 -37.54 -2.87 -2.05
CA ARG A 246 -38.14 -1.87 -2.95
C ARG A 246 -38.15 -0.45 -2.37
N ARG A 247 -38.36 -0.32 -1.04
CA ARG A 247 -38.47 0.99 -0.40
C ARG A 247 -37.16 1.57 0.08
N MET A 248 -36.10 0.75 0.27
CA MET A 248 -34.84 1.23 0.80
C MET A 248 -34.16 2.24 -0.16
N ALA A 249 -33.58 3.28 0.41
CA ALA A 249 -32.76 4.24 -0.33
C ALA A 249 -31.30 3.78 -0.45
N LEU A 250 -30.81 3.11 0.58
CA LEU A 250 -29.40 2.71 0.70
C LEU A 250 -29.31 1.23 1.09
N ALA A 251 -28.35 0.52 0.52
CA ALA A 251 -28.07 -0.90 0.80
C ALA A 251 -27.84 -1.22 2.29
N ARG A 252 -27.37 -0.24 3.08
CA ARG A 252 -27.19 -0.39 4.53
C ARG A 252 -28.48 -0.57 5.32
N GLU A 253 -29.63 -0.29 4.74
CA GLU A 253 -30.94 -0.46 5.38
C GLU A 253 -31.40 -1.93 5.44
N LEU A 254 -30.63 -2.83 4.87
CA LEU A 254 -30.83 -4.29 4.95
C LEU A 254 -30.26 -4.95 6.21
N TRP A 255 -29.66 -4.17 7.13
CA TRP A 255 -29.06 -4.67 8.38
C TRP A 255 -29.89 -4.29 9.59
#